data_59339c32fc9e848be538ef8432e378b7
#
_entry.id   59339c32fc9e848be538ef8432e378b7
#
_cell.length_a   1.000
_cell.length_b   1.000
_cell.length_c   1.000
_cell.angle_alpha   90.00
_cell.angle_beta   90.00
_cell.angle_gamma   90.00
#
_symmetry.space_group_name_H-M   'P 1'
#
loop_
_entity.id
_entity.type
_entity.pdbx_description
1 polymer ?
#
loop_
_entity_poly.entity_id
_entity_poly.type
_entity_poly.pdbx_seq_one_letter_code
_entity_poly.pdbx_strand_id
1 'polypeptide(L)'
;MAVHNRTKKIYIISLFLLIIFLTVSLCTGRYPITIQEIGHILSGRGTDETAKSVFFTLRLPRTVMAFIAGAGLSMAGSIYQDIFRNPLAAPDLIGVTSGAGAGAAFAIVCFGQNAGAAVGSAFAGGLIAVGAAVALAGMSRQKAVSDFVLAGIAIRALADSFIMAMKYLADPERQLASIEYWTMGSFSSITAEKLMTAVPAVLIGFICLMFFRWQIQMLSLADDEAAMLGVSVRTARIIILILTTLMVAGIVSVTGAISFVGLVAPHIARMILKENGFSAGILSGITGSIIILAADCLARSAGGVRSPSVYLPLFWECR
;
A
#
# COMPACT_ATOMS: atom_id res chain seq x y z
N MET A 1 4.39 21.17 27.61
CA MET A 1 5.36 21.79 26.67
C MET A 1 6.44 20.82 26.17
N ALA A 2 7.10 20.04 27.02
CA ALA A 2 8.18 19.12 26.59
C ALA A 2 7.74 18.01 25.60
N VAL A 3 6.58 17.40 25.79
CA VAL A 3 6.04 16.35 24.90
C VAL A 3 5.76 16.90 23.51
N HIS A 4 5.13 18.07 23.41
CA HIS A 4 4.81 18.71 22.13
C HIS A 4 6.06 19.08 21.31
N ASN A 5 7.13 19.52 21.98
CA ASN A 5 8.41 19.79 21.32
C ASN A 5 9.11 18.51 20.84
N ARG A 6 8.98 17.40 21.54
CA ARG A 6 9.52 16.11 21.15
C ARG A 6 8.81 15.58 19.88
N THR A 7 7.50 15.61 19.88
CA THR A 7 6.69 15.16 18.74
C THR A 7 7.01 15.96 17.47
N LYS A 8 7.10 17.30 17.57
CA LYS A 8 7.52 18.15 16.45
C LYS A 8 8.90 17.79 15.90
N LYS A 9 9.89 17.56 16.79
CA LYS A 9 11.24 17.14 16.37
C LYS A 9 11.23 15.81 15.62
N ILE A 10 10.43 14.82 16.07
CA ILE A 10 10.29 13.53 15.41
C ILE A 10 9.77 13.71 13.99
N TYR A 11 8.71 14.49 13.78
CA TYR A 11 8.15 14.75 12.46
C TYR A 11 9.15 15.47 11.54
N ILE A 12 9.87 16.48 12.05
CA ILE A 12 10.88 17.21 11.27
C ILE A 12 11.99 16.26 10.81
N ILE A 13 12.50 15.42 11.70
CA ILE A 13 13.55 14.43 11.36
C ILE A 13 13.04 13.42 10.35
N SER A 14 11.82 12.89 10.55
CA SER A 14 11.24 11.91 9.64
C SER A 14 10.95 12.50 8.26
N LEU A 15 10.50 13.76 8.19
CA LEU A 15 10.30 14.46 6.92
C LEU A 15 11.63 14.74 6.21
N PHE A 16 12.66 15.12 6.95
CA PHE A 16 14.01 15.32 6.40
C PHE A 16 14.57 14.02 5.82
N LEU A 17 14.42 12.90 6.54
CA LEU A 17 14.81 11.58 6.04
C LEU A 17 14.01 11.19 4.79
N LEU A 18 12.71 11.46 4.76
CA LEU A 18 11.88 11.20 3.59
C LEU A 18 12.38 11.97 2.36
N ILE A 19 12.72 13.26 2.52
CA ILE A 19 13.27 14.08 1.42
C ILE A 19 14.59 13.48 0.92
N ILE A 20 15.47 13.03 1.83
CA ILE A 20 16.72 12.37 1.45
C ILE A 20 16.44 11.12 0.62
N PHE A 21 15.53 10.22 1.08
CA PHE A 21 15.22 9.00 0.35
C PHE A 21 14.52 9.24 -0.98
N LEU A 22 13.67 10.26 -1.09
CA LEU A 22 13.09 10.71 -2.37
C LEU A 22 14.19 11.16 -3.35
N THR A 23 15.12 11.98 -2.88
CA THR A 23 16.24 12.48 -3.71
C THR A 23 17.13 11.32 -4.14
N VAL A 24 17.50 10.43 -3.22
CA VAL A 24 18.31 9.23 -3.52
C VAL A 24 17.57 8.36 -4.53
N SER A 25 16.26 8.14 -4.37
CA SER A 25 15.47 7.34 -5.31
C SER A 25 15.44 7.93 -6.72
N LEU A 26 15.37 9.25 -6.85
CA LEU A 26 15.45 9.92 -8.15
C LEU A 26 16.83 9.80 -8.81
N CYS A 27 17.90 9.76 -8.02
CA CYS A 27 19.28 9.63 -8.53
C CYS A 27 19.66 8.18 -8.83
N THR A 28 19.15 7.20 -8.06
CA THR A 28 19.53 5.79 -8.14
C THR A 28 18.92 5.10 -9.37
N GLY A 29 19.76 4.37 -10.13
CA GLY A 29 19.33 3.53 -11.26
C GLY A 29 20.47 3.22 -12.21
N ARG A 30 20.22 2.37 -13.23
CA ARG A 30 21.24 1.96 -14.21
C ARG A 30 21.82 3.10 -15.04
N TYR A 31 21.02 4.10 -15.35
CA TYR A 31 21.49 5.32 -16.02
C TYR A 31 21.81 6.34 -14.95
N PRO A 32 23.05 6.79 -14.74
CA PRO A 32 23.37 7.75 -13.68
C PRO A 32 22.73 9.12 -14.01
N ILE A 33 21.96 9.67 -13.08
CA ILE A 33 21.45 11.04 -13.15
C ILE A 33 21.84 11.73 -11.86
N THR A 34 22.59 12.81 -11.97
CA THR A 34 23.06 13.60 -10.84
C THR A 34 21.97 14.59 -10.37
N ILE A 35 22.09 15.07 -9.12
CA ILE A 35 21.18 16.10 -8.59
C ILE A 35 21.23 17.38 -9.44
N GLN A 36 22.40 17.72 -9.97
CA GLN A 36 22.56 18.89 -10.85
C GLN A 36 21.79 18.71 -12.15
N GLU A 37 21.88 17.53 -12.78
CA GLU A 37 21.10 17.21 -13.99
C GLU A 37 19.60 17.24 -13.74
N ILE A 38 19.13 16.74 -12.58
CA ILE A 38 17.72 16.88 -12.20
C ILE A 38 17.32 18.37 -12.13
N GLY A 39 18.16 19.22 -11.55
CA GLY A 39 17.95 20.67 -11.52
C GLY A 39 17.89 21.29 -12.92
N HIS A 40 18.75 20.86 -13.85
CA HIS A 40 18.73 21.29 -15.24
C HIS A 40 17.49 20.78 -16.00
N ILE A 41 17.08 19.53 -15.80
CA ILE A 41 15.86 18.96 -16.39
C ILE A 41 14.62 19.77 -15.96
N LEU A 42 14.50 20.06 -14.67
CA LEU A 42 13.37 20.82 -14.12
C LEU A 42 13.36 22.30 -14.55
N SER A 43 14.55 22.90 -14.76
CA SER A 43 14.68 24.28 -15.21
C SER A 43 14.63 24.46 -16.74
N GLY A 44 14.50 23.37 -17.50
CA GLY A 44 14.43 23.39 -18.97
C GLY A 44 15.75 23.77 -19.66
N ARG A 45 16.88 23.76 -18.93
CA ARG A 45 18.19 24.15 -19.45
C ARG A 45 18.92 22.93 -20.01
N GLY A 46 19.05 22.85 -21.36
CA GLY A 46 19.96 22.04 -22.17
C GLY A 46 20.46 20.73 -21.55
N THR A 47 19.60 19.74 -21.44
CA THR A 47 19.94 18.41 -20.96
C THR A 47 19.87 17.41 -22.12
N ASP A 48 20.62 16.30 -21.97
CA ASP A 48 20.47 15.15 -22.84
C ASP A 48 19.00 14.70 -22.87
N GLU A 49 18.41 14.65 -24.06
CA GLU A 49 17.02 14.18 -24.25
C GLU A 49 16.80 12.79 -23.69
N THR A 50 17.84 11.94 -23.67
CA THR A 50 17.82 10.62 -23.04
C THR A 50 17.64 10.71 -21.53
N ALA A 51 18.40 11.59 -20.86
CA ALA A 51 18.30 11.81 -19.41
C ALA A 51 16.89 12.31 -19.04
N LYS A 52 16.34 13.25 -19.81
CA LYS A 52 15.00 13.78 -19.63
C LYS A 52 13.92 12.70 -19.81
N SER A 53 14.02 11.89 -20.86
CA SER A 53 13.10 10.78 -21.10
C SER A 53 13.16 9.76 -19.96
N VAL A 54 14.34 9.31 -19.53
CA VAL A 54 14.53 8.38 -18.41
C VAL A 54 13.94 8.96 -17.11
N PHE A 55 14.14 10.25 -16.86
CA PHE A 55 13.64 10.89 -15.65
C PHE A 55 12.10 10.91 -15.61
N PHE A 56 11.44 11.44 -16.66
CA PHE A 56 9.98 11.60 -16.64
C PHE A 56 9.21 10.30 -16.89
N THR A 57 9.77 9.37 -17.69
CA THR A 57 9.05 8.15 -18.08
C THR A 57 9.26 7.01 -17.07
N LEU A 58 10.44 6.90 -16.47
CA LEU A 58 10.77 5.77 -15.61
C LEU A 58 10.94 6.15 -14.14
N ARG A 59 11.74 7.19 -13.84
CA ARG A 59 12.15 7.46 -12.46
C ARG A 59 11.10 8.18 -11.64
N LEU A 60 10.59 9.25 -12.17
CA LEU A 60 9.60 10.08 -11.46
C LEU A 60 8.34 9.27 -11.14
N PRO A 61 7.69 8.57 -12.11
CA PRO A 61 6.50 7.78 -11.82
C PRO A 61 6.77 6.67 -10.79
N ARG A 62 7.90 5.96 -10.91
CA ARG A 62 8.29 4.91 -9.99
C ARG A 62 8.53 5.42 -8.57
N THR A 63 9.29 6.50 -8.41
CA THR A 63 9.59 7.11 -7.10
C THR A 63 8.32 7.65 -6.45
N VAL A 64 7.45 8.33 -7.21
CA VAL A 64 6.17 8.84 -6.70
C VAL A 64 5.26 7.68 -6.29
N MET A 65 5.18 6.61 -7.09
CA MET A 65 4.37 5.45 -6.74
C MET A 65 4.91 4.71 -5.51
N ALA A 66 6.22 4.57 -5.36
CA ALA A 66 6.86 4.00 -4.17
C ALA A 66 6.55 4.82 -2.90
N PHE A 67 6.60 6.15 -3.01
CA PHE A 67 6.19 7.06 -1.94
C PHE A 67 4.71 6.87 -1.57
N ILE A 68 3.81 6.91 -2.56
CA ILE A 68 2.36 6.77 -2.35
C ILE A 68 2.01 5.39 -1.77
N ALA A 69 2.64 4.34 -2.29
CA ALA A 69 2.42 2.98 -1.79
C ALA A 69 2.88 2.84 -0.34
N GLY A 70 4.05 3.36 0.00
CA GLY A 70 4.56 3.37 1.37
C GLY A 70 3.65 4.13 2.33
N ALA A 71 3.25 5.33 1.95
CA ALA A 71 2.36 6.16 2.75
C ALA A 71 0.98 5.50 2.93
N GLY A 72 0.37 5.08 1.82
CA GLY A 72 -0.99 4.56 1.83
C GLY A 72 -1.11 3.20 2.54
N LEU A 73 -0.23 2.23 2.22
CA LEU A 73 -0.27 0.91 2.84
C LEU A 73 0.02 0.98 4.34
N SER A 74 0.96 1.83 4.76
CA SER A 74 1.31 1.95 6.18
C SER A 74 0.27 2.70 6.98
N MET A 75 -0.32 3.76 6.42
CA MET A 75 -1.45 4.45 7.04
C MET A 75 -2.66 3.53 7.14
N ALA A 76 -2.98 2.77 6.08
CA ALA A 76 -4.01 1.75 6.11
C ALA A 76 -3.74 0.72 7.21
N GLY A 77 -2.52 0.21 7.32
CA GLY A 77 -2.12 -0.70 8.38
C GLY A 77 -2.35 -0.13 9.77
N SER A 78 -1.96 1.13 10.02
CA SER A 78 -2.22 1.82 11.29
C SER A 78 -3.72 1.88 11.61
N ILE A 79 -4.54 2.26 10.64
CA ILE A 79 -6.00 2.34 10.79
C ILE A 79 -6.59 0.96 11.09
N TYR A 80 -6.14 -0.10 10.39
CA TYR A 80 -6.59 -1.47 10.66
C TYR A 80 -6.22 -1.92 12.08
N GLN A 81 -4.99 -1.62 12.54
CA GLN A 81 -4.55 -1.93 13.89
C GLN A 81 -5.38 -1.22 14.97
N ASP A 82 -5.78 0.03 14.72
CA ASP A 82 -6.65 0.79 15.62
C ASP A 82 -8.10 0.24 15.61
N ILE A 83 -8.69 -0.01 14.44
CA ILE A 83 -10.06 -0.54 14.29
C ILE A 83 -10.21 -1.94 14.90
N PHE A 84 -9.22 -2.80 14.68
CA PHE A 84 -9.23 -4.19 15.18
C PHE A 84 -8.62 -4.32 16.56
N ARG A 85 -8.06 -3.24 17.11
CA ARG A 85 -7.34 -3.23 18.41
C ARG A 85 -6.33 -4.37 18.49
N ASN A 86 -5.67 -4.62 17.37
CA ASN A 86 -4.69 -5.68 17.21
C ASN A 86 -3.47 -5.16 16.47
N PRO A 87 -2.28 -5.16 17.08
CA PRO A 87 -1.06 -4.66 16.45
C PRO A 87 -0.60 -5.49 15.25
N LEU A 88 -1.15 -6.69 15.07
CA LEU A 88 -0.87 -7.58 13.94
C LEU A 88 -1.89 -7.40 12.80
N ALA A 89 -2.88 -6.50 12.94
CA ALA A 89 -3.83 -6.26 11.88
C ALA A 89 -3.17 -5.52 10.71
N ALA A 90 -3.45 -5.99 9.50
CA ALA A 90 -2.98 -5.42 8.25
C ALA A 90 -4.08 -5.52 7.18
N PRO A 91 -4.03 -4.74 6.11
CA PRO A 91 -5.02 -4.83 5.03
C PRO A 91 -5.20 -6.24 4.46
N ASP A 92 -4.14 -7.05 4.45
CA ASP A 92 -4.16 -8.44 3.97
C ASP A 92 -5.06 -9.37 4.79
N LEU A 93 -5.35 -9.03 6.07
CA LEU A 93 -6.23 -9.84 6.92
C LEU A 93 -7.68 -9.89 6.41
N ILE A 94 -8.13 -8.84 5.70
CA ILE A 94 -9.51 -8.79 5.16
C ILE A 94 -9.55 -9.25 3.70
N GLY A 95 -8.42 -9.68 3.16
CA GLY A 95 -8.37 -10.27 1.82
C GLY A 95 -8.30 -9.25 0.67
N VAL A 96 -7.97 -7.97 0.91
CA VAL A 96 -7.85 -6.95 -0.15
C VAL A 96 -6.84 -7.40 -1.22
N THR A 97 -5.63 -7.77 -0.77
CA THR A 97 -4.51 -8.14 -1.65
C THR A 97 -4.79 -9.44 -2.41
N SER A 98 -5.32 -10.46 -1.72
CA SER A 98 -5.70 -11.72 -2.37
C SER A 98 -6.86 -11.52 -3.35
N GLY A 99 -7.87 -10.70 -3.00
CA GLY A 99 -8.95 -10.33 -3.90
C GLY A 99 -8.45 -9.59 -5.15
N ALA A 100 -7.52 -8.65 -4.98
CA ALA A 100 -6.88 -7.98 -6.09
C ALA A 100 -6.07 -8.96 -6.96
N GLY A 101 -5.34 -9.89 -6.34
CA GLY A 101 -4.63 -10.98 -7.02
C GLY A 101 -5.56 -11.88 -7.83
N ALA A 102 -6.71 -12.23 -7.26
CA ALA A 102 -7.75 -13.03 -7.95
C ALA A 102 -8.29 -12.29 -9.19
N GLY A 103 -8.59 -10.98 -9.04
CA GLY A 103 -9.01 -10.14 -10.15
C GLY A 103 -7.96 -10.01 -11.26
N ALA A 104 -6.69 -9.81 -10.89
CA ALA A 104 -5.58 -9.76 -11.82
C ALA A 104 -5.38 -11.09 -12.56
N ALA A 105 -5.37 -12.21 -11.83
CA ALA A 105 -5.22 -13.54 -12.40
C ALA A 105 -6.37 -13.87 -13.39
N PHE A 106 -7.61 -13.53 -13.02
CA PHE A 106 -8.76 -13.64 -13.91
C PHE A 106 -8.55 -12.85 -15.20
N ALA A 107 -8.14 -11.58 -15.10
CA ALA A 107 -7.95 -10.73 -16.26
C ALA A 107 -6.82 -11.25 -17.18
N ILE A 108 -5.71 -11.73 -16.60
CA ILE A 108 -4.57 -12.28 -17.35
C ILE A 108 -5.00 -13.53 -18.13
N VAL A 109 -5.82 -14.39 -17.53
CA VAL A 109 -6.28 -15.61 -18.20
C VAL A 109 -7.35 -15.32 -19.28
N CYS A 110 -8.33 -14.47 -18.95
CA CYS A 110 -9.48 -14.24 -19.82
C CYS A 110 -9.23 -13.17 -20.91
N PHE A 111 -8.45 -12.13 -20.60
CA PHE A 111 -8.21 -10.98 -21.50
C PHE A 111 -6.76 -10.89 -21.99
N GLY A 112 -5.92 -11.87 -21.64
CA GLY A 112 -4.52 -11.92 -22.03
C GLY A 112 -3.68 -10.82 -21.36
N GLN A 113 -2.68 -10.30 -22.09
CA GLN A 113 -1.74 -9.30 -21.55
C GLN A 113 -2.27 -7.86 -21.60
N ASN A 114 -3.57 -7.66 -21.50
CA ASN A 114 -4.15 -6.32 -21.42
C ASN A 114 -3.91 -5.71 -20.02
N ALA A 115 -2.92 -4.81 -19.93
CA ALA A 115 -2.53 -4.17 -18.67
C ALA A 115 -3.68 -3.39 -18.02
N GLY A 116 -4.51 -2.70 -18.80
CA GLY A 116 -5.66 -1.96 -18.28
C GLY A 116 -6.73 -2.87 -17.70
N ALA A 117 -7.01 -4.01 -18.36
CA ALA A 117 -7.92 -5.01 -17.84
C ALA A 117 -7.40 -5.62 -16.53
N ALA A 118 -6.09 -5.92 -16.45
CA ALA A 118 -5.48 -6.45 -15.24
C ALA A 118 -5.59 -5.46 -14.05
N VAL A 119 -5.28 -4.18 -14.27
CA VAL A 119 -5.40 -3.13 -13.23
C VAL A 119 -6.87 -2.96 -12.80
N GLY A 120 -7.80 -2.83 -13.75
CA GLY A 120 -9.21 -2.64 -13.44
C GLY A 120 -9.82 -3.84 -12.70
N SER A 121 -9.51 -5.07 -13.14
CA SER A 121 -9.97 -6.29 -12.49
C SER A 121 -9.35 -6.51 -11.11
N ALA A 122 -8.06 -6.17 -10.93
CA ALA A 122 -7.41 -6.22 -9.63
C ALA A 122 -8.06 -5.23 -8.65
N PHE A 123 -8.30 -4.00 -9.08
CA PHE A 123 -9.00 -3.00 -8.28
C PHE A 123 -10.39 -3.48 -7.85
N ALA A 124 -11.19 -3.94 -8.82
CA ALA A 124 -12.52 -4.47 -8.56
C ALA A 124 -12.49 -5.71 -7.64
N GLY A 125 -11.56 -6.63 -7.88
CA GLY A 125 -11.38 -7.84 -7.07
C GLY A 125 -11.05 -7.54 -5.60
N GLY A 126 -10.22 -6.54 -5.33
CA GLY A 126 -9.93 -6.07 -3.97
C GLY A 126 -11.17 -5.51 -3.27
N LEU A 127 -11.97 -4.68 -3.97
CA LEU A 127 -13.21 -4.12 -3.42
C LEU A 127 -14.27 -5.20 -3.20
N ILE A 128 -14.43 -6.13 -4.14
CA ILE A 128 -15.37 -7.26 -4.03
C ILE A 128 -15.02 -8.15 -2.83
N ALA A 129 -13.75 -8.47 -2.65
CA ALA A 129 -13.30 -9.29 -1.53
C ALA A 129 -13.65 -8.66 -0.18
N VAL A 130 -13.38 -7.36 0.00
CA VAL A 130 -13.74 -6.67 1.24
C VAL A 130 -15.24 -6.49 1.39
N GLY A 131 -15.97 -6.18 0.31
CA GLY A 131 -17.42 -6.14 0.32
C GLY A 131 -18.03 -7.48 0.78
N ALA A 132 -17.52 -8.60 0.27
CA ALA A 132 -17.93 -9.94 0.66
C ALA A 132 -17.57 -10.24 2.14
N ALA A 133 -16.37 -9.84 2.61
CA ALA A 133 -15.98 -10.01 4.00
C ALA A 133 -16.87 -9.21 4.95
N VAL A 134 -17.19 -7.97 4.60
CA VAL A 134 -18.12 -7.12 5.37
C VAL A 134 -19.53 -7.68 5.38
N ALA A 135 -20.01 -8.16 4.23
CA ALA A 135 -21.33 -8.81 4.13
C ALA A 135 -21.40 -10.07 5.00
N LEU A 136 -20.38 -10.93 4.92
CA LEU A 136 -20.30 -12.16 5.71
C LEU A 136 -20.24 -11.86 7.22
N ALA A 137 -19.40 -10.89 7.65
CA ALA A 137 -19.36 -10.43 9.03
C ALA A 137 -20.71 -9.83 9.49
N GLY A 138 -21.45 -9.21 8.55
CA GLY A 138 -22.78 -8.67 8.81
C GLY A 138 -23.85 -9.71 9.15
N MET A 139 -23.65 -10.97 8.75
CA MET A 139 -24.57 -12.08 9.03
C MET A 139 -24.40 -12.65 10.45
N SER A 140 -23.29 -12.33 11.13
CA SER A 140 -23.06 -12.76 12.51
C SER A 140 -24.03 -12.08 13.47
N ARG A 141 -24.54 -12.87 14.43
CA ARG A 141 -25.42 -12.37 15.51
C ARG A 141 -24.66 -11.55 16.56
N GLN A 142 -23.40 -11.87 16.82
CA GLN A 142 -22.59 -11.23 17.87
C GLN A 142 -22.04 -9.88 17.45
N LYS A 143 -21.87 -9.64 16.14
CA LYS A 143 -21.38 -8.37 15.56
C LYS A 143 -20.04 -7.90 16.15
N ALA A 144 -19.20 -8.84 16.56
CA ALA A 144 -17.92 -8.58 17.18
C ALA A 144 -16.85 -8.22 16.14
N VAL A 145 -15.74 -7.61 16.61
CA VAL A 145 -14.58 -7.33 15.77
C VAL A 145 -13.99 -8.60 15.17
N SER A 146 -14.01 -9.71 15.93
CA SER A 146 -13.58 -11.03 15.50
C SER A 146 -14.31 -11.54 14.25
N ASP A 147 -15.58 -11.16 14.06
CA ASP A 147 -16.37 -11.61 12.91
C ASP A 147 -15.81 -11.06 11.59
N PHE A 148 -15.32 -9.81 11.60
CA PHE A 148 -14.66 -9.22 10.43
C PHE A 148 -13.33 -9.91 10.11
N VAL A 149 -12.57 -10.30 11.14
CA VAL A 149 -11.29 -11.01 10.96
C VAL A 149 -11.53 -12.41 10.40
N LEU A 150 -12.48 -13.17 10.97
CA LEU A 150 -12.82 -14.51 10.51
C LEU A 150 -13.38 -14.48 9.08
N ALA A 151 -14.28 -13.54 8.78
CA ALA A 151 -14.79 -13.33 7.43
C ALA A 151 -13.66 -13.00 6.44
N GLY A 152 -12.74 -12.13 6.84
CA GLY A 152 -11.58 -11.77 6.02
C GLY A 152 -10.70 -12.97 5.71
N ILE A 153 -10.37 -13.79 6.70
CA ILE A 153 -9.59 -15.02 6.51
C ILE A 153 -10.30 -15.98 5.56
N ALA A 154 -11.61 -16.15 5.69
CA ALA A 154 -12.39 -17.03 4.79
C ALA A 154 -12.40 -16.50 3.34
N ILE A 155 -12.63 -15.20 3.15
CA ILE A 155 -12.61 -14.59 1.81
C ILE A 155 -11.22 -14.63 1.20
N ARG A 156 -10.17 -14.39 1.99
CA ARG A 156 -8.77 -14.54 1.57
C ARG A 156 -8.52 -15.95 1.06
N ALA A 157 -8.90 -17.00 1.82
CA ALA A 157 -8.70 -18.37 1.42
C ALA A 157 -9.45 -18.73 0.11
N LEU A 158 -10.66 -18.18 -0.08
CA LEU A 158 -11.41 -18.32 -1.33
C LEU A 158 -10.70 -17.64 -2.51
N ALA A 159 -10.22 -16.42 -2.30
CA ALA A 159 -9.47 -15.68 -3.32
C ALA A 159 -8.15 -16.39 -3.69
N ASP A 160 -7.40 -16.88 -2.70
CA ASP A 160 -6.17 -17.65 -2.93
C ASP A 160 -6.46 -18.96 -3.70
N SER A 161 -7.56 -19.65 -3.36
CA SER A 161 -8.02 -20.84 -4.10
C SER A 161 -8.41 -20.49 -5.54
N PHE A 162 -9.05 -19.34 -5.76
CA PHE A 162 -9.38 -18.87 -7.10
C PHE A 162 -8.12 -18.54 -7.92
N ILE A 163 -7.10 -17.90 -7.30
CA ILE A 163 -5.80 -17.67 -7.95
C ILE A 163 -5.19 -19.00 -8.40
N MET A 164 -5.23 -20.04 -7.54
CA MET A 164 -4.72 -21.37 -7.88
C MET A 164 -5.47 -21.98 -9.07
N ALA A 165 -6.79 -21.86 -9.11
CA ALA A 165 -7.60 -22.31 -10.25
C ALA A 165 -7.21 -21.56 -11.54
N MET A 166 -7.02 -20.25 -11.47
CA MET A 166 -6.56 -19.45 -12.62
C MET A 166 -5.16 -19.86 -13.08
N LYS A 167 -4.23 -20.14 -12.16
CA LYS A 167 -2.89 -20.65 -12.50
C LYS A 167 -2.96 -22.00 -13.21
N TYR A 168 -3.87 -22.88 -12.79
CA TYR A 168 -4.07 -24.18 -13.44
C TYR A 168 -4.63 -24.06 -14.86
N LEU A 169 -5.48 -23.07 -15.12
CA LEU A 169 -6.09 -22.80 -16.43
C LEU A 169 -5.19 -21.94 -17.33
N ALA A 170 -4.17 -21.31 -16.77
CA ALA A 170 -3.28 -20.38 -17.47
C ALA A 170 -2.36 -21.11 -18.45
N ASP A 171 -2.04 -20.43 -19.56
CA ASP A 171 -0.96 -20.85 -20.46
C ASP A 171 0.39 -20.84 -19.70
N PRO A 172 1.10 -22.02 -19.63
CA PRO A 172 2.34 -22.13 -18.87
C PRO A 172 3.45 -21.19 -19.33
N GLU A 173 3.54 -20.90 -20.64
CA GLU A 173 4.65 -20.14 -21.21
C GLU A 173 4.47 -18.62 -21.03
N ARG A 174 3.24 -18.11 -20.99
CA ARG A 174 2.95 -16.67 -21.02
C ARG A 174 2.16 -16.17 -19.82
N GLN A 175 1.02 -16.81 -19.53
CA GLN A 175 0.07 -16.31 -18.56
C GLN A 175 0.51 -16.65 -17.13
N LEU A 176 1.01 -17.86 -16.89
CA LEU A 176 1.47 -18.30 -15.57
C LEU A 176 2.60 -17.40 -15.05
N ALA A 177 3.60 -17.13 -15.88
CA ALA A 177 4.69 -16.23 -15.51
C ALA A 177 4.20 -14.80 -15.19
N SER A 178 3.16 -14.33 -15.91
CA SER A 178 2.58 -13.01 -15.68
C SER A 178 1.81 -12.96 -14.34
N ILE A 179 1.07 -14.02 -13.99
CA ILE A 179 0.38 -14.12 -12.69
C ILE A 179 1.39 -14.16 -11.55
N GLU A 180 2.45 -14.97 -11.67
CA GLU A 180 3.51 -15.04 -10.66
C GLU A 180 4.19 -13.69 -10.46
N TYR A 181 4.56 -13.02 -11.56
CA TYR A 181 5.17 -11.69 -11.49
C TYR A 181 4.25 -10.66 -10.83
N TRP A 182 2.94 -10.71 -11.12
CA TRP A 182 1.98 -9.81 -10.51
C TRP A 182 1.82 -10.08 -9.00
N THR A 183 1.75 -11.35 -8.60
CA THR A 183 1.60 -11.73 -7.18
C THR A 183 2.84 -11.41 -6.35
N MET A 184 4.02 -11.35 -6.96
CA MET A 184 5.25 -10.90 -6.29
C MET A 184 5.26 -9.41 -5.97
N GLY A 185 4.51 -8.60 -6.71
CA GLY A 185 4.53 -7.14 -6.59
C GLY A 185 5.84 -6.50 -7.03
N SER A 186 5.77 -5.38 -7.74
CA SER A 186 6.97 -4.70 -8.25
C SER A 186 6.69 -3.27 -8.67
N PHE A 187 7.67 -2.39 -8.45
CA PHE A 187 7.66 -1.03 -9.00
C PHE A 187 8.33 -0.93 -10.38
N SER A 188 8.88 -2.02 -10.94
CA SER A 188 9.63 -1.97 -12.21
C SER A 188 8.75 -1.71 -13.42
N SER A 189 7.46 -2.02 -13.34
CA SER A 189 6.49 -1.84 -14.43
C SER A 189 5.63 -0.58 -14.29
N ILE A 190 5.96 0.30 -13.34
CA ILE A 190 5.20 1.54 -13.11
C ILE A 190 5.54 2.56 -14.20
N THR A 191 4.49 3.02 -14.87
CA THR A 191 4.51 4.10 -15.86
C THR A 191 3.69 5.28 -15.37
N ALA A 192 3.80 6.45 -16.04
CA ALA A 192 2.98 7.61 -15.72
C ALA A 192 1.47 7.31 -15.87
N GLU A 193 1.08 6.50 -16.85
CA GLU A 193 -0.30 6.08 -17.05
C GLU A 193 -0.84 5.25 -15.87
N LYS A 194 -0.09 4.23 -15.42
CA LYS A 194 -0.45 3.43 -14.25
C LYS A 194 -0.51 4.28 -12.98
N LEU A 195 0.41 5.23 -12.82
CA LEU A 195 0.38 6.16 -11.71
C LEU A 195 -0.93 6.97 -11.71
N MET A 196 -1.31 7.51 -12.87
CA MET A 196 -2.53 8.31 -13.00
C MET A 196 -3.82 7.51 -12.77
N THR A 197 -3.83 6.20 -13.01
CA THR A 197 -4.98 5.34 -12.69
C THR A 197 -5.10 5.05 -11.19
N ALA A 198 -3.98 4.93 -10.46
CA ALA A 198 -3.98 4.66 -9.03
C ALA A 198 -4.26 5.92 -8.17
N VAL A 199 -3.68 7.06 -8.55
CA VAL A 199 -3.70 8.31 -7.78
C VAL A 199 -5.10 8.76 -7.39
N PRO A 200 -6.13 8.77 -8.26
CA PRO A 200 -7.46 9.22 -7.88
C PRO A 200 -8.08 8.39 -6.74
N ALA A 201 -8.01 7.06 -6.82
CA ALA A 201 -8.54 6.18 -5.77
C ALA A 201 -7.82 6.39 -4.43
N VAL A 202 -6.49 6.53 -4.47
CA VAL A 202 -5.66 6.76 -3.28
C VAL A 202 -5.97 8.13 -2.66
N LEU A 203 -6.06 9.19 -3.47
CA LEU A 203 -6.36 10.54 -2.97
C LEU A 203 -7.77 10.63 -2.41
N ILE A 204 -8.77 10.07 -3.08
CA ILE A 204 -10.15 10.04 -2.59
C ILE A 204 -10.19 9.29 -1.26
N GLY A 205 -9.61 8.10 -1.18
CA GLY A 205 -9.55 7.33 0.05
C GLY A 205 -8.85 8.10 1.18
N PHE A 206 -7.71 8.71 0.90
CA PHE A 206 -6.96 9.51 1.88
C PHE A 206 -7.73 10.73 2.36
N ILE A 207 -8.29 11.54 1.45
CA ILE A 207 -9.07 12.74 1.79
C ILE A 207 -10.30 12.36 2.61
N CYS A 208 -11.04 11.33 2.20
CA CYS A 208 -12.18 10.86 2.95
C CYS A 208 -11.79 10.39 4.36
N LEU A 209 -10.68 9.64 4.50
CA LEU A 209 -10.18 9.20 5.81
C LEU A 209 -9.79 10.37 6.72
N MET A 210 -9.36 11.52 6.16
CA MET A 210 -9.10 12.73 6.92
C MET A 210 -10.37 13.27 7.62
N PHE A 211 -11.52 13.17 6.98
CA PHE A 211 -12.81 13.57 7.61
C PHE A 211 -13.20 12.60 8.73
N PHE A 212 -12.80 11.33 8.65
CA PHE A 212 -13.07 10.32 9.68
C PHE A 212 -11.99 10.21 10.76
N ARG A 213 -11.00 11.13 10.80
CA ARG A 213 -9.87 11.08 11.75
C ARG A 213 -10.29 10.94 13.21
N TRP A 214 -11.39 11.62 13.61
CA TRP A 214 -11.91 11.55 14.97
C TRP A 214 -12.51 10.18 15.25
N GLN A 215 -13.30 9.64 14.34
CA GLN A 215 -13.89 8.31 14.49
C GLN A 215 -12.81 7.21 14.51
N ILE A 216 -11.75 7.34 13.69
CA ILE A 216 -10.60 6.42 13.71
C ILE A 216 -9.97 6.42 15.10
N GLN A 217 -9.78 7.59 15.71
CA GLN A 217 -9.21 7.70 17.06
C GLN A 217 -10.14 7.08 18.11
N MET A 218 -11.44 7.28 18.01
CA MET A 218 -12.41 6.72 18.96
C MET A 218 -12.51 5.19 18.83
N LEU A 219 -12.38 4.63 17.62
CA LEU A 219 -12.40 3.18 17.40
C LEU A 219 -11.19 2.43 18.00
N SER A 220 -10.15 3.13 18.40
CA SER A 220 -9.04 2.53 19.17
C SER A 220 -9.42 2.20 20.63
N LEU A 221 -10.52 2.80 21.15
CA LEU A 221 -11.09 2.53 22.46
C LEU A 221 -11.98 1.28 22.42
N ALA A 222 -12.49 0.85 23.59
CA ALA A 222 -13.51 -0.19 23.66
C ALA A 222 -14.80 0.26 22.95
N ASP A 223 -15.54 -0.68 22.38
CA ASP A 223 -16.74 -0.37 21.58
C ASP A 223 -17.80 0.41 22.41
N ASP A 224 -17.94 0.04 23.68
CA ASP A 224 -18.85 0.71 24.61
C ASP A 224 -18.40 2.13 24.94
N GLU A 225 -17.09 2.34 25.13
CA GLU A 225 -16.52 3.66 25.38
C GLU A 225 -16.67 4.58 24.15
N ALA A 226 -16.40 4.06 22.95
CA ALA A 226 -16.58 4.79 21.71
C ALA A 226 -18.07 5.17 21.49
N ALA A 227 -18.99 4.25 21.83
CA ALA A 227 -20.43 4.51 21.74
C ALA A 227 -20.89 5.59 22.74
N MET A 228 -20.37 5.60 23.97
CA MET A 228 -20.66 6.65 24.97
C MET A 228 -20.17 8.03 24.49
N LEU A 229 -19.14 8.09 23.65
CA LEU A 229 -18.64 9.31 23.03
C LEU A 229 -19.43 9.71 21.77
N GLY A 230 -20.52 9.01 21.45
CA GLY A 230 -21.43 9.33 20.35
C GLY A 230 -21.03 8.76 18.98
N VAL A 231 -20.09 7.82 18.94
CA VAL A 231 -19.71 7.16 17.68
C VAL A 231 -20.64 5.98 17.40
N SER A 232 -21.24 5.93 16.22
CA SER A 232 -21.89 4.73 15.70
C SER A 232 -20.83 3.72 15.25
N VAL A 233 -20.29 2.95 16.21
CA VAL A 233 -19.10 2.11 16.06
C VAL A 233 -19.15 1.21 14.82
N ARG A 234 -20.27 0.52 14.59
CA ARG A 234 -20.41 -0.39 13.43
C ARG A 234 -20.37 0.35 12.11
N THR A 235 -21.13 1.44 11.98
CA THR A 235 -21.20 2.22 10.74
C THR A 235 -19.87 2.88 10.45
N ALA A 236 -19.24 3.50 11.44
CA ALA A 236 -17.93 4.11 11.30
C ALA A 236 -16.87 3.07 10.89
N ARG A 237 -16.87 1.89 11.52
CA ARG A 237 -15.95 0.79 11.17
C ARG A 237 -16.11 0.36 9.73
N ILE A 238 -17.32 0.11 9.25
CA ILE A 238 -17.59 -0.30 7.86
C ILE A 238 -17.15 0.77 6.87
N ILE A 239 -17.50 2.03 7.09
CA ILE A 239 -17.13 3.14 6.19
C ILE A 239 -15.61 3.27 6.13
N ILE A 240 -14.92 3.28 7.27
CA ILE A 240 -13.48 3.42 7.33
C ILE A 240 -12.79 2.22 6.65
N LEU A 241 -13.30 1.00 6.83
CA LEU A 241 -12.78 -0.18 6.14
C LEU A 241 -12.93 -0.06 4.61
N ILE A 242 -14.07 0.40 4.11
CA ILE A 242 -14.30 0.60 2.66
C ILE A 242 -13.36 1.67 2.12
N LEU A 243 -13.23 2.81 2.79
CA LEU A 243 -12.34 3.90 2.37
C LEU A 243 -10.86 3.49 2.38
N THR A 244 -10.45 2.77 3.40
CA THR A 244 -9.10 2.24 3.51
C THR A 244 -8.83 1.21 2.42
N THR A 245 -9.84 0.35 2.13
CA THR A 245 -9.76 -0.62 1.03
C THR A 245 -9.66 0.06 -0.33
N LEU A 246 -10.41 1.14 -0.57
CA LEU A 246 -10.32 1.92 -1.81
C LEU A 246 -8.89 2.40 -2.05
N MET A 247 -8.24 2.93 -1.02
CA MET A 247 -6.85 3.37 -1.07
C MET A 247 -5.89 2.22 -1.34
N VAL A 248 -6.00 1.11 -0.60
CA VAL A 248 -5.13 -0.07 -0.73
C VAL A 248 -5.32 -0.74 -2.09
N ALA A 249 -6.57 -0.95 -2.52
CA ALA A 249 -6.88 -1.56 -3.82
C ALA A 249 -6.33 -0.72 -4.98
N GLY A 250 -6.41 0.62 -4.89
CA GLY A 250 -5.80 1.52 -5.87
C GLY A 250 -4.27 1.34 -5.97
N ILE A 251 -3.58 1.17 -4.85
CA ILE A 251 -2.14 0.93 -4.84
C ILE A 251 -1.83 -0.46 -5.41
N VAL A 252 -2.43 -1.51 -4.83
CA VAL A 252 -2.14 -2.91 -5.15
C VAL A 252 -2.48 -3.24 -6.60
N SER A 253 -3.51 -2.62 -7.19
CA SER A 253 -3.90 -2.87 -8.58
C SER A 253 -2.79 -2.56 -9.60
N VAL A 254 -1.89 -1.62 -9.30
CA VAL A 254 -0.79 -1.23 -10.19
C VAL A 254 0.57 -1.76 -9.74
N THR A 255 0.78 -1.98 -8.44
CA THR A 255 2.05 -2.45 -7.89
C THR A 255 2.10 -3.97 -7.73
N GLY A 256 0.96 -4.65 -7.74
CA GLY A 256 0.83 -6.02 -7.24
C GLY A 256 0.89 -6.07 -5.70
N ALA A 257 1.03 -7.27 -5.16
CA ALA A 257 1.04 -7.48 -3.72
C ALA A 257 2.30 -6.91 -3.06
N ILE A 258 2.12 -6.00 -2.09
CA ILE A 258 3.19 -5.47 -1.24
C ILE A 258 2.81 -5.80 0.20
N SER A 259 3.52 -6.75 0.80
CA SER A 259 3.25 -7.22 2.14
C SER A 259 4.16 -6.58 3.19
N PHE A 260 3.84 -6.75 4.47
CA PHE A 260 4.60 -6.35 5.66
C PHE A 260 4.74 -4.85 5.94
N VAL A 261 4.80 -3.97 4.95
CA VAL A 261 5.00 -2.54 5.20
C VAL A 261 3.87 -1.95 6.02
N GLY A 262 2.62 -2.36 5.71
CA GLY A 262 1.43 -1.98 6.49
C GLY A 262 1.39 -2.54 7.92
N LEU A 263 2.28 -3.46 8.26
CA LEU A 263 2.40 -4.03 9.61
C LEU A 263 3.58 -3.42 10.38
N VAL A 264 4.74 -3.34 9.72
CA VAL A 264 6.00 -2.92 10.36
C VAL A 264 6.06 -1.40 10.57
N ALA A 265 5.68 -0.61 9.57
CA ALA A 265 5.78 0.84 9.66
C ALA A 265 4.91 1.45 10.78
N PRO A 266 3.64 1.02 11.00
CA PRO A 266 2.86 1.48 12.16
C PRO A 266 3.48 1.09 13.50
N HIS A 267 4.07 -0.10 13.56
CA HIS A 267 4.76 -0.55 14.78
C HIS A 267 5.95 0.36 15.12
N ILE A 268 6.81 0.64 14.16
CA ILE A 268 7.94 1.56 14.31
C ILE A 268 7.45 2.97 14.70
N ALA A 269 6.42 3.48 14.02
CA ALA A 269 5.88 4.81 14.29
C ALA A 269 5.38 4.93 15.75
N ARG A 270 4.67 3.93 16.26
CA ARG A 270 4.20 3.90 17.65
C ARG A 270 5.32 3.76 18.66
N MET A 271 6.36 2.98 18.37
CA MET A 271 7.55 2.89 19.23
C MET A 271 8.25 4.24 19.37
N ILE A 272 8.33 5.01 18.29
CA ILE A 272 9.00 6.32 18.28
C ILE A 272 8.14 7.38 18.95
N LEU A 273 6.85 7.46 18.59
CA LEU A 273 5.93 8.50 19.06
C LEU A 273 5.41 8.23 20.48
N LYS A 274 5.26 6.94 20.84
CA LYS A 274 4.64 6.45 22.09
C LYS A 274 3.18 6.89 22.24
N GLU A 275 2.50 7.12 21.14
CA GLU A 275 1.09 7.52 21.06
C GLU A 275 0.39 6.63 20.02
N ASN A 276 -0.92 6.41 20.19
CA ASN A 276 -1.80 5.74 19.25
C ASN A 276 -2.67 6.75 18.50
N GLY A 277 -3.40 6.30 17.49
CA GLY A 277 -4.37 7.10 16.77
C GLY A 277 -3.80 7.78 15.53
N PHE A 278 -4.52 8.80 15.06
CA PHE A 278 -4.30 9.39 13.75
C PHE A 278 -2.89 9.99 13.55
N SER A 279 -2.30 10.58 14.60
CA SER A 279 -0.91 11.10 14.55
C SER A 279 0.08 9.97 14.26
N ALA A 280 -0.04 8.84 14.96
CA ALA A 280 0.79 7.67 14.69
C ALA A 280 0.58 7.14 13.26
N GLY A 281 -0.65 7.23 12.72
CA GLY A 281 -0.96 6.89 11.34
C GLY A 281 -0.20 7.75 10.32
N ILE A 282 -0.12 9.06 10.53
CA ILE A 282 0.66 9.96 9.66
C ILE A 282 2.16 9.60 9.71
N LEU A 283 2.72 9.43 10.91
CA LEU A 283 4.13 9.05 11.05
C LEU A 283 4.40 7.67 10.44
N SER A 284 3.44 6.75 10.56
CA SER A 284 3.49 5.45 9.90
C SER A 284 3.57 5.60 8.37
N GLY A 285 2.79 6.50 7.78
CA GLY A 285 2.85 6.79 6.35
C GLY A 285 4.24 7.28 5.92
N ILE A 286 4.84 8.21 6.66
CA ILE A 286 6.20 8.71 6.40
C ILE A 286 7.22 7.57 6.53
N THR A 287 7.15 6.79 7.60
CA THR A 287 8.05 5.65 7.85
C THR A 287 7.94 4.59 6.76
N GLY A 288 6.72 4.24 6.36
CA GLY A 288 6.48 3.28 5.29
C GLY A 288 6.98 3.75 3.93
N SER A 289 6.83 5.04 3.63
CA SER A 289 7.42 5.62 2.42
C SER A 289 8.94 5.50 2.41
N ILE A 290 9.60 5.77 3.53
CA ILE A 290 11.05 5.62 3.68
C ILE A 290 11.45 4.16 3.47
N ILE A 291 10.75 3.21 4.09
CA ILE A 291 11.03 1.77 3.97
C ILE A 291 10.91 1.32 2.50
N ILE A 292 9.81 1.67 1.83
CA ILE A 292 9.60 1.27 0.42
C ILE A 292 10.62 1.93 -0.50
N LEU A 293 10.90 3.23 -0.35
CA LEU A 293 11.89 3.92 -1.15
C LEU A 293 13.29 3.31 -0.96
N ALA A 294 13.67 2.99 0.28
CA ALA A 294 14.92 2.32 0.58
C ALA A 294 15.00 0.93 -0.08
N ALA A 295 13.96 0.10 0.07
CA ALA A 295 13.88 -1.22 -0.54
C ALA A 295 13.94 -1.15 -2.07
N ASP A 296 13.24 -0.20 -2.68
CA ASP A 296 13.26 0.01 -4.13
C ASP A 296 14.64 0.48 -4.64
N CYS A 297 15.31 1.36 -3.89
CA CYS A 297 16.68 1.78 -4.20
C CYS A 297 17.65 0.60 -4.13
N LEU A 298 17.57 -0.23 -3.09
CA LEU A 298 18.39 -1.43 -2.94
C LEU A 298 18.14 -2.42 -4.08
N ALA A 299 16.86 -2.67 -4.43
CA ALA A 299 16.50 -3.55 -5.54
C ALA A 299 17.10 -3.08 -6.88
N ARG A 300 17.14 -1.76 -7.11
CA ARG A 300 17.75 -1.18 -8.33
C ARG A 300 19.25 -1.21 -8.32
N SER A 301 19.89 -1.08 -7.16
CA SER A 301 21.35 -1.08 -7.00
C SER A 301 21.95 -2.47 -7.03
N ALA A 302 21.23 -3.50 -6.53
CA ALA A 302 21.69 -4.88 -6.50
C ALA A 302 21.85 -5.52 -7.89
N GLY A 303 21.49 -4.84 -8.93
CA GLY A 303 21.87 -5.02 -10.34
C GLY A 303 21.44 -6.32 -10.99
N GLY A 304 21.03 -6.33 -12.22
CA GLY A 304 20.96 -7.44 -13.15
C GLY A 304 19.77 -8.40 -13.03
N VAL A 305 19.30 -8.72 -11.84
CA VAL A 305 18.11 -9.53 -11.63
C VAL A 305 16.94 -8.60 -11.33
N ARG A 306 15.82 -8.77 -12.02
CA ARG A 306 14.55 -8.08 -11.70
C ARG A 306 13.98 -8.66 -10.40
N SER A 307 14.62 -8.39 -9.26
CA SER A 307 14.12 -8.81 -7.96
C SER A 307 12.90 -7.98 -7.62
N PRO A 308 11.79 -8.57 -7.18
CA PRO A 308 10.68 -7.84 -6.59
C PRO A 308 11.16 -7.05 -5.38
N SER A 309 10.92 -5.74 -5.35
CA SER A 309 11.36 -4.83 -4.28
C SER A 309 10.82 -5.19 -2.89
N VAL A 310 9.78 -6.02 -2.86
CA VAL A 310 9.05 -6.44 -1.65
C VAL A 310 9.81 -7.46 -0.80
N TYR A 311 10.68 -8.26 -1.41
CA TYR A 311 11.38 -9.34 -0.69
C TYR A 311 12.74 -8.92 -0.12
N LEU A 312 13.25 -7.74 -0.46
CA LEU A 312 14.53 -7.26 0.07
C LEU A 312 14.56 -7.13 1.61
N PRO A 313 13.52 -6.64 2.29
CA PRO A 313 13.51 -6.61 3.75
C PRO A 313 13.52 -7.99 4.41
N LEU A 314 13.01 -9.03 3.73
CA LEU A 314 12.93 -10.40 4.25
C LEU A 314 14.25 -11.17 4.14
N PHE A 315 15.11 -10.83 3.17
CA PHE A 315 16.41 -11.53 3.00
C PHE A 315 17.43 -11.23 4.10
N TRP A 316 17.24 -10.15 4.90
CA TRP A 316 18.10 -9.85 6.05
C TRP A 316 17.77 -10.67 7.29
N GLU A 317 16.54 -11.20 7.41
CA GLU A 317 16.15 -12.01 8.57
C GLU A 317 16.54 -13.49 8.44
N CYS A 318 16.98 -13.95 7.28
CA CYS A 318 17.35 -15.35 7.01
C CYS A 318 18.86 -15.63 6.95
N ARG A 319 19.71 -14.71 7.49
CA ARG A 319 21.16 -14.97 7.65
C ARG A 319 21.61 -14.84 9.10
#